data_0f3f43453b0f80ebbe38ad564c852cea
#
_entry.id   0f3f43453b0f80ebbe38ad564c852cea
#
_cell.length_a   1.000
_cell.length_b   1.000
_cell.length_c   1.000
_cell.angle_alpha   90.00
_cell.angle_beta   90.00
_cell.angle_gamma   90.00
#
_symmetry.space_group_name_H-M   'P 1'
#
loop_
_entity.id
_entity.type
_entity.pdbx_description
1 polymer ?
#
loop_
_entity_poly.entity_id
_entity_poly.type
_entity_poly.pdbx_seq_one_letter_code
_entity_poly.pdbx_strand_id
1 'polypeptide(L)'
;MNINELSQYYRLTKWAEVLEDELTAIRLKAYGIPSPSSGAGHSGEVSDRTGNYAVTISEKEAELRRAISLAEDAKLRIFEYITEVAKEDKLVSSIMYWRFIKCEKWYRVAMHFGSFSPDGCRKAVMRYLKN
;
A
#
# COMPACT_ATOMS: atom_id res chain seq x y z
N MET A 1 1.18 -15.32 -13.54
CA MET A 1 0.64 -13.97 -13.18
C MET A 1 0.90 -12.98 -14.29
N ASN A 2 0.02 -12.00 -14.42
CA ASN A 2 0.23 -10.88 -15.33
C ASN A 2 0.73 -9.66 -14.54
N ILE A 3 1.06 -8.58 -15.26
CA ILE A 3 1.60 -7.36 -14.64
C ILE A 3 0.59 -6.71 -13.68
N ASN A 4 -0.71 -6.82 -13.96
CA ASN A 4 -1.74 -6.26 -13.09
C ASN A 4 -1.81 -7.00 -11.76
N GLU A 5 -1.71 -8.33 -11.78
CA GLU A 5 -1.68 -9.15 -10.56
C GLU A 5 -0.43 -8.87 -9.74
N LEU A 6 0.74 -8.76 -10.39
CA LEU A 6 1.99 -8.43 -9.72
C LEU A 6 1.97 -7.04 -9.07
N SER A 7 1.25 -6.10 -9.66
CA SER A 7 1.15 -4.73 -9.13
C SER A 7 0.07 -4.59 -8.04
N GLN A 8 -0.66 -5.64 -7.74
CA GLN A 8 -1.79 -5.58 -6.81
C GLN A 8 -1.39 -5.20 -5.39
N TYR A 9 -0.29 -5.75 -4.90
CA TYR A 9 0.22 -5.42 -3.56
C TYR A 9 0.50 -3.93 -3.44
N TYR A 10 1.17 -3.33 -4.42
CA TYR A 10 1.45 -1.90 -4.44
C TYR A 10 0.16 -1.08 -4.39
N ARG A 11 -0.82 -1.42 -5.22
CA ARG A 11 -2.09 -0.70 -5.29
C ARG A 11 -2.87 -0.78 -3.98
N LEU A 12 -2.92 -1.97 -3.37
CA LEU A 12 -3.60 -2.16 -2.09
C LEU A 12 -2.90 -1.43 -0.95
N THR A 13 -1.57 -1.40 -0.96
CA THR A 13 -0.79 -0.65 0.02
C THR A 13 -1.06 0.85 -0.11
N LYS A 14 -1.11 1.37 -1.33
CA LYS A 14 -1.42 2.79 -1.58
C LYS A 14 -2.86 3.12 -1.16
N TRP A 15 -3.79 2.22 -1.42
CA TRP A 15 -5.17 2.41 -0.96
C TRP A 15 -5.25 2.46 0.57
N ALA A 16 -4.51 1.58 1.26
CA ALA A 16 -4.45 1.60 2.72
C ALA A 16 -3.89 2.93 3.24
N GLU A 17 -2.88 3.49 2.59
CA GLU A 17 -2.32 4.81 2.94
C GLU A 17 -3.38 5.91 2.81
N VAL A 18 -4.18 5.88 1.73
CA VAL A 18 -5.29 6.84 1.53
C VAL A 18 -6.29 6.73 2.68
N LEU A 19 -6.67 5.50 3.05
CA LEU A 19 -7.61 5.28 4.14
C LEU A 19 -7.05 5.76 5.49
N GLU A 20 -5.76 5.57 5.75
CA GLU A 20 -5.10 6.09 6.95
C GLU A 20 -5.12 7.62 6.99
N ASP A 21 -4.85 8.27 5.86
CA ASP A 21 -4.90 9.72 5.77
C ASP A 21 -6.31 10.25 6.00
N GLU A 22 -7.32 9.60 5.43
CA GLU A 22 -8.72 9.96 5.65
C GLU A 22 -9.11 9.79 7.12
N LEU A 23 -8.69 8.69 7.75
CA LEU A 23 -8.92 8.45 9.18
C LEU A 23 -8.29 9.53 10.04
N THR A 24 -7.05 9.88 9.76
CA THR A 24 -6.34 10.93 10.49
C THR A 24 -7.10 12.25 10.39
N ALA A 25 -7.54 12.62 9.19
CA ALA A 25 -8.30 13.84 8.96
C ALA A 25 -9.63 13.84 9.73
N ILE A 26 -10.36 12.71 9.71
CA ILE A 26 -11.65 12.59 10.41
C ILE A 26 -11.46 12.63 11.93
N ARG A 27 -10.43 11.97 12.44
CA ARG A 27 -10.12 11.99 13.87
C ARG A 27 -9.77 13.39 14.37
N LEU A 28 -9.04 14.16 13.56
CA LEU A 28 -8.73 15.55 13.88
C LEU A 28 -9.99 16.40 13.92
N LYS A 29 -10.94 16.18 13.03
CA LYS A 29 -12.23 16.86 13.04
C LYS A 29 -13.10 16.46 14.23
N ALA A 30 -13.10 15.16 14.57
CA ALA A 30 -13.93 14.64 15.65
C ALA A 30 -13.42 15.02 17.03
N TYR A 31 -12.12 14.91 17.26
CA TYR A 31 -11.52 15.06 18.59
C TYR A 31 -10.70 16.34 18.73
N GLY A 32 -10.47 17.04 17.63
CA GLY A 32 -9.64 18.23 17.61
C GLY A 32 -8.16 17.93 17.83
N ILE A 33 -7.34 18.98 17.71
CA ILE A 33 -5.91 18.88 18.04
C ILE A 33 -5.81 19.12 19.55
N PRO A 34 -5.15 18.23 20.32
CA PRO A 34 -4.95 18.48 21.74
C PRO A 34 -4.21 19.80 21.94
N SER A 35 -4.91 20.79 22.47
CA SER A 35 -4.34 22.10 22.77
C SER A 35 -4.57 22.41 24.24
N PRO A 36 -3.55 22.86 24.96
CA PRO A 36 -3.72 23.23 26.38
C PRO A 36 -4.67 24.39 26.60
N SER A 37 -5.02 25.14 25.57
CA SER A 37 -5.91 26.28 25.67
C SER A 37 -7.37 25.99 25.34
N SER A 38 -7.72 24.76 25.06
CA SER A 38 -9.06 24.38 24.59
C SER A 38 -10.09 24.20 25.73
N GLY A 39 -9.95 24.93 26.81
CA GLY A 39 -10.88 24.84 27.93
C GLY A 39 -12.30 25.37 27.72
N ALA A 40 -12.67 25.66 26.50
CA ALA A 40 -13.99 26.18 26.20
C ALA A 40 -15.00 25.04 26.09
N GLY A 41 -15.83 24.90 27.10
CA GLY A 41 -16.86 23.89 27.12
C GLY A 41 -18.00 24.20 26.16
N HIS A 42 -17.97 23.62 24.98
CA HIS A 42 -19.10 23.59 24.07
C HIS A 42 -19.64 22.16 24.03
N SER A 43 -20.15 21.71 25.13
CA SER A 43 -20.43 20.30 25.35
C SER A 43 -21.59 19.74 24.51
N GLY A 44 -22.58 20.53 24.14
CA GLY A 44 -23.79 20.04 23.49
C GLY A 44 -23.59 19.71 22.01
N GLU A 45 -23.02 20.62 21.25
CA GLU A 45 -22.81 20.45 19.79
C GLU A 45 -21.67 19.48 19.47
N VAL A 46 -20.65 19.46 20.32
CA VAL A 46 -19.48 18.57 20.13
C VAL A 46 -19.89 17.10 20.29
N SER A 47 -20.86 16.81 21.14
CA SER A 47 -21.34 15.45 21.41
C SER A 47 -21.98 14.81 20.17
N ASP A 48 -22.89 15.52 19.49
CA ASP A 48 -23.57 15.02 18.29
C ASP A 48 -22.62 14.86 17.13
N ARG A 49 -21.71 15.81 16.97
CA ARG A 49 -20.68 15.77 15.93
C ARG A 49 -19.75 14.57 16.14
N THR A 50 -19.33 14.35 17.38
CA THR A 50 -18.47 13.22 17.73
C THR A 50 -19.18 11.89 17.48
N GLY A 51 -20.49 11.80 17.78
CA GLY A 51 -21.26 10.60 17.51
C GLY A 51 -21.33 10.25 16.03
N ASN A 52 -21.54 11.24 15.16
CA ASN A 52 -21.57 11.05 13.72
C ASN A 52 -20.20 10.62 13.18
N TYR A 53 -19.14 11.25 13.65
CA TYR A 53 -17.79 10.89 13.24
C TYR A 53 -17.39 9.51 13.77
N ALA A 54 -17.86 9.11 14.94
CA ALA A 54 -17.54 7.80 15.50
C ALA A 54 -17.99 6.66 14.59
N VAL A 55 -19.18 6.76 13.98
CA VAL A 55 -19.68 5.78 13.01
C VAL A 55 -18.78 5.75 11.77
N THR A 56 -18.48 6.91 11.23
CA THR A 56 -17.61 7.03 10.04
C THR A 56 -16.21 6.49 10.33
N ILE A 57 -15.65 6.82 11.48
CA ILE A 57 -14.33 6.31 11.90
C ILE A 57 -14.35 4.78 11.97
N SER A 58 -15.36 4.20 12.59
CA SER A 58 -15.51 2.76 12.72
C SER A 58 -15.58 2.07 11.35
N GLU A 59 -16.35 2.63 10.42
CA GLU A 59 -16.46 2.11 9.05
C GLU A 59 -15.14 2.20 8.31
N LYS A 60 -14.43 3.32 8.42
CA LYS A 60 -13.12 3.51 7.79
C LYS A 60 -12.05 2.59 8.38
N GLU A 61 -12.08 2.38 9.69
CA GLU A 61 -11.17 1.45 10.34
C GLU A 61 -11.37 0.02 9.85
N ALA A 62 -12.62 -0.40 9.67
CA ALA A 62 -12.96 -1.73 9.16
C ALA A 62 -12.48 -1.88 7.70
N GLU A 63 -12.67 -0.83 6.89
CA GLU A 63 -12.21 -0.80 5.50
C GLU A 63 -10.69 -0.86 5.40
N LEU A 64 -10.00 -0.12 6.29
CA LEU A 64 -8.54 -0.13 6.37
C LEU A 64 -8.01 -1.52 6.74
N ARG A 65 -8.60 -2.16 7.74
CA ARG A 65 -8.21 -3.52 8.12
C ARG A 65 -8.36 -4.50 6.96
N ARG A 66 -9.46 -4.37 6.21
CA ARG A 66 -9.66 -5.20 5.00
C ARG A 66 -8.61 -4.96 3.94
N ALA A 67 -8.28 -3.69 3.68
CA ALA A 67 -7.27 -3.32 2.69
C ALA A 67 -5.90 -3.90 3.07
N ILE A 68 -5.52 -3.80 4.35
CA ILE A 68 -4.25 -4.34 4.86
C ILE A 68 -4.23 -5.87 4.70
N SER A 69 -5.31 -6.54 5.06
CA SER A 69 -5.40 -8.00 4.94
C SER A 69 -5.29 -8.45 3.48
N LEU A 70 -5.97 -7.76 2.56
CA LEU A 70 -5.88 -8.06 1.13
C LEU A 70 -4.48 -7.80 0.59
N ALA A 71 -3.81 -6.75 1.07
CA ALA A 71 -2.44 -6.44 0.67
C ALA A 71 -1.48 -7.55 1.11
N GLU A 72 -1.61 -8.04 2.34
CA GLU A 72 -0.78 -9.13 2.85
C GLU A 72 -0.99 -10.42 2.07
N ASP A 73 -2.25 -10.75 1.74
CA ASP A 73 -2.57 -11.92 0.92
C ASP A 73 -1.97 -11.79 -0.47
N ALA A 74 -2.08 -10.61 -1.08
CA ALA A 74 -1.49 -10.35 -2.39
C ALA A 74 0.03 -10.49 -2.36
N LYS A 75 0.66 -9.96 -1.31
CA LYS A 75 2.11 -10.07 -1.12
C LYS A 75 2.57 -11.53 -1.07
N LEU A 76 1.86 -12.36 -0.32
CA LEU A 76 2.19 -13.78 -0.23
C LEU A 76 2.08 -14.49 -1.59
N ARG A 77 0.99 -14.24 -2.32
CA ARG A 77 0.81 -14.83 -3.65
C ARG A 77 1.90 -14.40 -4.63
N ILE A 78 2.26 -13.13 -4.58
CA ILE A 78 3.30 -12.57 -5.44
C ILE A 78 4.66 -13.18 -5.06
N PHE A 79 4.94 -13.28 -3.77
CA PHE A 79 6.19 -13.86 -3.29
C PHE A 79 6.32 -15.33 -3.71
N GLU A 80 5.25 -16.11 -3.60
CA GLU A 80 5.23 -17.51 -4.04
C GLU A 80 5.51 -17.61 -5.55
N TYR A 81 4.88 -16.75 -6.33
CA TYR A 81 5.11 -16.70 -7.78
C TYR A 81 6.57 -16.36 -8.10
N ILE A 82 7.13 -15.36 -7.43
CA ILE A 82 8.53 -14.95 -7.63
C ILE A 82 9.47 -16.11 -7.27
N THR A 83 9.16 -16.87 -6.22
CA THR A 83 9.93 -18.05 -5.84
C THR A 83 9.91 -19.10 -6.95
N GLU A 84 8.77 -19.30 -7.61
CA GLU A 84 8.69 -20.20 -8.75
C GLU A 84 9.48 -19.69 -9.96
N VAL A 85 9.42 -18.39 -10.22
CA VAL A 85 10.21 -17.75 -11.29
C VAL A 85 11.70 -17.96 -11.06
N ALA A 86 12.14 -17.92 -9.81
CA ALA A 86 13.56 -18.09 -9.46
C ALA A 86 14.12 -19.47 -9.87
N LYS A 87 13.27 -20.46 -10.03
CA LYS A 87 13.69 -21.78 -10.51
C LYS A 87 14.07 -21.76 -11.98
N GLU A 88 13.48 -20.84 -12.75
CA GLU A 88 13.72 -20.70 -14.18
C GLU A 88 14.69 -19.56 -14.51
N ASP A 89 14.54 -18.42 -13.83
CA ASP A 89 15.32 -17.21 -14.11
C ASP A 89 15.54 -16.41 -12.83
N LYS A 90 16.71 -16.54 -12.26
CA LYS A 90 17.06 -15.86 -10.99
C LYS A 90 17.14 -14.35 -11.15
N LEU A 91 17.58 -13.87 -12.32
CA LEU A 91 17.69 -12.43 -12.57
C LEU A 91 16.30 -11.79 -12.60
N VAL A 92 15.40 -12.35 -13.39
CA VAL A 92 14.03 -11.83 -13.50
C VAL A 92 13.32 -11.91 -12.14
N SER A 93 13.50 -13.01 -11.42
CA SER A 93 12.97 -13.18 -10.07
C SER A 93 13.44 -12.06 -9.14
N SER A 94 14.73 -11.74 -9.17
CA SER A 94 15.31 -10.67 -8.35
C SER A 94 14.75 -9.30 -8.70
N ILE A 95 14.61 -9.03 -10.00
CA ILE A 95 14.01 -7.78 -10.48
C ILE A 95 12.56 -7.66 -10.00
N MET A 96 11.79 -8.74 -10.11
CA MET A 96 10.41 -8.79 -9.64
C MET A 96 10.31 -8.53 -8.13
N TYR A 97 11.22 -9.11 -7.35
CA TYR A 97 11.24 -8.91 -5.91
C TYR A 97 11.37 -7.43 -5.54
N TRP A 98 12.37 -6.75 -6.12
CA TRP A 98 12.59 -5.34 -5.82
C TRP A 98 11.45 -4.45 -6.31
N ARG A 99 10.85 -4.80 -7.44
CA ARG A 99 9.77 -4.01 -8.01
C ARG A 99 8.42 -4.27 -7.34
N PHE A 100 8.04 -5.54 -7.13
CA PHE A 100 6.68 -5.89 -6.73
C PHE A 100 6.51 -6.20 -5.24
N ILE A 101 7.55 -6.60 -4.56
CA ILE A 101 7.52 -6.82 -3.10
C ILE A 101 8.03 -5.58 -2.37
N LYS A 102 9.18 -5.06 -2.75
CA LYS A 102 9.72 -3.83 -2.15
C LYS A 102 9.09 -2.57 -2.71
N CYS A 103 8.35 -2.67 -3.79
CA CYS A 103 7.63 -1.56 -4.42
C CYS A 103 8.51 -0.38 -4.81
N GLU A 104 9.74 -0.68 -5.24
CA GLU A 104 10.67 0.35 -5.68
C GLU A 104 10.37 0.79 -7.11
N LYS A 105 10.66 2.04 -7.42
CA LYS A 105 10.58 2.57 -8.78
C LYS A 105 11.63 1.92 -9.66
N TRP A 106 11.37 1.83 -10.95
CA TRP A 106 12.27 1.13 -11.88
C TRP A 106 13.71 1.64 -11.83
N TYR A 107 13.93 2.94 -11.66
CA TYR A 107 15.30 3.47 -11.59
C TYR A 107 16.04 2.94 -10.35
N ARG A 108 15.34 2.76 -9.24
CA ARG A 108 15.95 2.18 -8.03
C ARG A 108 16.20 0.68 -8.17
N VAL A 109 15.27 -0.01 -8.82
CA VAL A 109 15.44 -1.44 -9.12
C VAL A 109 16.70 -1.64 -9.94
N ALA A 110 16.90 -0.83 -10.98
CA ALA A 110 18.07 -0.91 -11.84
C ALA A 110 19.38 -0.69 -11.07
N MET A 111 19.37 0.16 -10.06
CA MET A 111 20.56 0.42 -9.22
C MET A 111 21.07 -0.84 -8.51
N HIS A 112 20.21 -1.79 -8.21
CA HIS A 112 20.62 -3.04 -7.57
C HIS A 112 21.39 -3.96 -8.51
N PHE A 113 21.28 -3.75 -9.83
CA PHE A 113 21.83 -4.66 -10.84
C PHE A 113 22.98 -4.04 -11.67
N GLY A 114 23.32 -2.80 -11.39
CA GLY A 114 24.51 -2.12 -11.94
C GLY A 114 24.54 -1.91 -13.43
N SER A 115 24.42 -2.97 -14.22
CA SER A 115 24.54 -2.93 -15.67
C SER A 115 23.23 -2.78 -16.43
N PHE A 116 22.10 -2.74 -15.72
CA PHE A 116 20.78 -2.63 -16.34
C PHE A 116 20.23 -1.22 -16.21
N SER A 117 19.58 -0.74 -17.27
CA SER A 117 18.80 0.48 -17.23
C SER A 117 17.42 0.19 -16.62
N PRO A 118 16.69 1.23 -16.12
CA PRO A 118 15.32 1.06 -15.66
C PRO A 118 14.43 0.40 -16.72
N ASP A 119 14.55 0.83 -17.96
CA ASP A 119 13.77 0.26 -19.07
C ASP A 119 14.19 -1.18 -19.37
N GLY A 120 15.48 -1.48 -19.26
CA GLY A 120 16.00 -2.84 -19.40
C GLY A 120 15.41 -3.81 -18.40
N CYS A 121 15.31 -3.40 -17.12
CA CYS A 121 14.69 -4.20 -16.08
C CYS A 121 13.22 -4.44 -16.37
N ARG A 122 12.49 -3.39 -16.73
CA ARG A 122 11.07 -3.47 -17.07
C ARG A 122 10.84 -4.43 -18.24
N LYS A 123 11.62 -4.29 -19.28
CA LYS A 123 11.54 -5.15 -20.48
C LYS A 123 11.84 -6.60 -20.18
N ALA A 124 12.81 -6.88 -19.32
CA ALA A 124 13.16 -8.24 -18.93
C ALA A 124 11.94 -8.93 -18.26
N VAL A 125 11.27 -8.24 -17.36
CA VAL A 125 10.06 -8.75 -16.71
C VAL A 125 8.95 -8.95 -17.75
N MET A 126 8.72 -7.97 -18.62
CA MET A 126 7.65 -8.05 -19.62
C MET A 126 7.86 -9.20 -20.61
N ARG A 127 9.09 -9.44 -21.01
CA ARG A 127 9.42 -10.60 -21.88
C ARG A 127 9.13 -11.92 -21.17
N TYR A 128 9.52 -12.03 -19.93
CA TYR A 128 9.27 -13.24 -19.15
C TYR A 128 7.76 -13.53 -19.04
N LEU A 129 6.97 -12.50 -18.77
CA LEU A 129 5.52 -12.64 -18.59
C LEU A 129 4.79 -13.00 -19.90
N LYS A 130 5.35 -12.67 -21.05
CA LYS A 130 4.78 -13.03 -22.36
C LYS A 130 5.02 -14.48 -22.75
N ASN A 131 6.05 -15.08 -22.20
CA ASN A 131 6.39 -16.46 -22.44
C ASN A 131 5.68 -17.37 -21.43
#